data_e6aefa5958188922c33d2d4215782a19
#
_entry.id   e6aefa5958188922c33d2d4215782a19
#
_cell.length_a   1.000
_cell.length_b   1.000
_cell.length_c   1.000
_cell.angle_alpha   90.00
_cell.angle_beta   90.00
_cell.angle_gamma   90.00
#
_symmetry.space_group_name_H-M   'P 1'
#
loop_
_entity.id
_entity.type
_entity.pdbx_description
1 polymer ?
#
loop_
_entity_poly.entity_id
_entity_poly.type
_entity_poly.pdbx_seq_one_letter_code
_entity_poly.pdbx_strand_id
1 'polypeptide(L)'
;MKKILLISVTAGNNLVLAEKIKQLINLDSEIITLEDYKLPLYDGKAVIEDKTIIDDLCKKIISVDGFIFCGPEYNGGPAPTLINAITWISVTTNHWRDAFLDKIGLIATHSGGDGSSFLSTFRQQLEFMGVVVFPRSIKVNKNQNFNEESIKKILKRFEKLF
;
A
#
# COMPACT_ATOMS: atom_id res chain seq x y z
N MET A 1 0.54 21.20 -1.81
CA MET A 1 1.12 20.46 -0.69
C MET A 1 1.19 19.01 -1.13
N LYS A 2 2.29 18.30 -0.85
CA LYS A 2 2.44 16.89 -1.24
C LYS A 2 1.50 16.02 -0.43
N LYS A 3 0.81 15.09 -1.10
CA LYS A 3 -0.20 14.21 -0.51
C LYS A 3 0.21 12.74 -0.66
N ILE A 4 0.01 11.95 0.39
CA ILE A 4 0.24 10.51 0.38
C ILE A 4 -1.04 9.74 0.71
N LEU A 5 -1.12 8.51 0.22
CA LEU A 5 -2.17 7.57 0.54
C LEU A 5 -1.61 6.42 1.37
N LEU A 6 -2.13 6.24 2.58
CA LEU A 6 -1.90 5.03 3.36
C LEU A 6 -2.93 3.98 2.93
N ILE A 7 -2.45 2.85 2.47
CA ILE A 7 -3.29 1.77 1.94
C ILE A 7 -3.18 0.58 2.89
N SER A 8 -4.21 0.37 3.69
CA SER A 8 -4.33 -0.87 4.46
C SER A 8 -4.91 -1.97 3.57
N VAL A 9 -4.19 -3.08 3.49
CA VAL A 9 -4.64 -4.24 2.68
C VAL A 9 -5.80 -4.97 3.36
N THR A 10 -5.82 -4.98 4.70
CA THR A 10 -6.84 -5.66 5.51
C THR A 10 -7.33 -4.75 6.63
N ALA A 11 -8.57 -4.93 7.07
CA ALA A 11 -9.19 -4.12 8.14
C ALA A 11 -8.66 -4.43 9.57
N GLY A 12 -7.78 -5.43 9.72
CA GLY A 12 -7.26 -5.83 11.05
C GLY A 12 -6.00 -5.06 11.47
N ASN A 13 -4.99 -5.80 11.91
CA ASN A 13 -3.74 -5.24 12.46
C ASN A 13 -3.00 -4.28 11.51
N ASN A 14 -3.16 -4.43 10.20
CA ASN A 14 -2.53 -3.55 9.23
C ASN A 14 -3.26 -2.20 9.12
N LEU A 15 -4.57 -2.14 9.36
CA LEU A 15 -5.29 -0.87 9.50
C LEU A 15 -4.83 -0.13 10.77
N VAL A 16 -4.73 -0.81 11.89
CA VAL A 16 -4.18 -0.24 13.14
C VAL A 16 -2.74 0.27 12.93
N LEU A 17 -1.92 -0.45 12.16
CA LEU A 17 -0.57 0.00 11.80
C LEU A 17 -0.61 1.27 10.95
N ALA A 18 -1.48 1.33 9.94
CA ALA A 18 -1.66 2.51 9.10
C ALA A 18 -2.13 3.73 9.91
N GLU A 19 -3.07 3.56 10.82
CA GLU A 19 -3.55 4.62 11.71
C GLU A 19 -2.44 5.17 12.61
N LYS A 20 -1.62 4.30 13.21
CA LYS A 20 -0.46 4.71 14.00
C LYS A 20 0.58 5.46 13.16
N ILE A 21 0.86 5.00 11.95
CA ILE A 21 1.77 5.68 11.02
C ILE A 21 1.21 7.07 10.66
N LYS A 22 -0.09 7.17 10.38
CA LYS A 22 -0.75 8.45 10.07
C LYS A 22 -0.61 9.48 11.20
N GLN A 23 -0.63 9.04 12.46
CA GLN A 23 -0.41 9.94 13.60
C GLN A 23 1.04 10.47 13.71
N LEU A 24 2.00 9.81 13.06
CA LEU A 24 3.43 10.12 13.16
C LEU A 24 3.98 10.84 11.94
N ILE A 25 3.27 10.84 10.81
CA ILE A 25 3.72 11.46 9.57
C ILE A 25 3.21 12.90 9.48
N ASN A 26 4.06 13.80 8.94
CA ASN A 26 3.73 15.24 8.83
C ASN A 26 3.23 15.63 7.42
N LEU A 27 3.11 14.67 6.49
CA LEU A 27 2.54 14.93 5.17
C LEU A 27 1.00 14.89 5.23
N ASP A 28 0.36 15.63 4.33
CA ASP A 28 -1.08 15.47 4.10
C ASP A 28 -1.39 14.03 3.68
N SER A 29 -2.29 13.38 4.40
CA SER A 29 -2.47 11.94 4.24
C SER A 29 -3.90 11.48 4.49
N GLU A 30 -4.32 10.51 3.67
CA GLU A 30 -5.60 9.80 3.78
C GLU A 30 -5.32 8.31 4.00
N ILE A 31 -6.22 7.60 4.70
CA ILE A 31 -6.18 6.13 4.80
C ILE A 31 -7.34 5.55 4.01
N ILE A 32 -7.06 4.49 3.27
CA ILE A 32 -8.07 3.60 2.71
C ILE A 32 -7.81 2.16 3.14
N THR A 33 -8.86 1.35 3.14
CA THR A 33 -8.78 -0.10 3.37
C THR A 33 -9.24 -0.82 2.11
N LEU A 34 -8.40 -1.70 1.55
CA LEU A 34 -8.75 -2.40 0.30
C LEU A 34 -9.93 -3.36 0.45
N GLU A 35 -10.22 -3.85 1.64
CA GLU A 35 -11.39 -4.68 1.91
C GLU A 35 -12.74 -3.95 1.75
N ASP A 36 -12.73 -2.62 1.78
CA ASP A 36 -13.93 -1.81 1.52
C ASP A 36 -14.29 -1.79 0.02
N TYR A 37 -13.29 -2.00 -0.84
CA TYR A 37 -13.44 -2.11 -2.28
C TYR A 37 -13.70 -3.57 -2.67
N LYS A 38 -14.96 -3.96 -2.73
CA LYS A 38 -15.38 -5.34 -3.02
C LYS A 38 -15.22 -5.68 -4.50
N LEU A 39 -13.97 -5.74 -4.95
CA LEU A 39 -13.63 -6.05 -6.33
C LEU A 39 -13.74 -7.56 -6.57
N PRO A 40 -14.41 -8.01 -7.66
CA PRO A 40 -14.42 -9.42 -8.03
C PRO A 40 -12.99 -9.90 -8.33
N LEU A 41 -12.76 -11.21 -8.24
CA LEU A 41 -11.48 -11.77 -8.66
C LEU A 41 -11.27 -11.49 -10.15
N TYR A 42 -10.15 -10.87 -10.48
CA TYR A 42 -9.77 -10.64 -11.87
C TYR A 42 -9.29 -11.93 -12.53
N ASP A 43 -9.99 -12.35 -13.57
CA ASP A 43 -9.70 -13.56 -14.36
C ASP A 43 -9.55 -13.27 -15.88
N GLY A 44 -9.47 -11.99 -16.24
CA GLY A 44 -9.43 -11.52 -17.63
C GLY A 44 -10.81 -11.41 -18.30
N LYS A 45 -11.88 -11.88 -17.66
CA LYS A 45 -13.27 -11.81 -18.14
C LYS A 45 -14.22 -11.17 -17.12
N ALA A 46 -13.79 -11.06 -15.87
CA ALA A 46 -14.57 -10.46 -14.80
C ALA A 46 -14.99 -9.03 -15.16
N VAL A 47 -16.21 -8.68 -14.79
CA VAL A 47 -16.78 -7.34 -15.00
C VAL A 47 -17.16 -6.77 -13.63
N ILE A 48 -16.83 -5.50 -13.40
CA ILE A 48 -17.32 -4.76 -12.25
C ILE A 48 -18.66 -4.12 -12.66
N GLU A 49 -19.75 -4.55 -12.03
CA GLU A 49 -21.08 -4.02 -12.32
C GLU A 49 -21.20 -2.55 -11.93
N ASP A 50 -20.77 -2.22 -10.72
CA ASP A 50 -20.69 -0.83 -10.23
C ASP A 50 -19.27 -0.29 -10.39
N LYS A 51 -19.01 0.37 -11.50
CA LYS A 51 -17.71 0.97 -11.82
C LYS A 51 -17.32 2.10 -10.86
N THR A 52 -18.27 2.69 -10.13
CA THR A 52 -17.96 3.79 -9.20
C THR A 52 -16.95 3.38 -8.13
N ILE A 53 -16.95 2.11 -7.73
CA ILE A 53 -16.04 1.55 -6.72
C ILE A 53 -14.59 1.58 -7.22
N ILE A 54 -14.34 1.05 -8.43
CA ILE A 54 -12.98 1.02 -8.99
C ILE A 54 -12.53 2.41 -9.46
N ASP A 55 -13.44 3.23 -9.96
CA ASP A 55 -13.15 4.59 -10.39
C ASP A 55 -12.75 5.47 -9.19
N ASP A 56 -13.40 5.32 -8.02
CA ASP A 56 -13.01 5.99 -6.78
C ASP A 56 -11.59 5.57 -6.34
N LEU A 57 -11.32 4.25 -6.33
CA LEU A 57 -10.01 3.72 -5.99
C LEU A 57 -8.91 4.25 -6.92
N CYS A 58 -9.12 4.19 -8.24
CA CYS A 58 -8.19 4.72 -9.23
C CYS A 58 -7.95 6.22 -9.04
N LYS A 59 -9.02 7.00 -8.84
CA LYS A 59 -8.93 8.44 -8.60
C LYS A 59 -8.08 8.77 -7.37
N LYS A 60 -8.30 8.08 -6.25
CA LYS A 60 -7.50 8.26 -5.02
C LYS A 60 -6.03 7.95 -5.27
N ILE A 61 -5.73 6.82 -5.91
CA ILE A 61 -4.35 6.39 -6.17
C ILE A 61 -3.65 7.34 -7.15
N ILE A 62 -4.32 7.78 -8.21
CA ILE A 62 -3.73 8.70 -9.18
C ILE A 62 -3.46 10.08 -8.56
N SER A 63 -4.32 10.55 -7.66
CA SER A 63 -4.29 11.91 -7.10
C SER A 63 -3.18 12.20 -6.10
N VAL A 64 -2.42 11.19 -5.66
CA VAL A 64 -1.40 11.33 -4.63
C VAL A 64 0.01 11.29 -5.19
N ASP A 65 0.98 11.85 -4.45
CA ASP A 65 2.41 11.86 -4.82
C ASP A 65 3.14 10.59 -4.34
N GLY A 66 2.56 9.86 -3.40
CA GLY A 66 3.17 8.62 -2.89
C GLY A 66 2.26 7.79 -2.00
N PHE A 67 2.79 6.66 -1.55
CA PHE A 67 2.07 5.62 -0.85
C PHE A 67 2.78 5.13 0.40
N ILE A 68 1.99 4.70 1.39
CA ILE A 68 2.45 3.78 2.44
C ILE A 68 1.51 2.57 2.41
N PHE A 69 2.03 1.43 1.93
CA PHE A 69 1.27 0.18 1.93
C PHE A 69 1.47 -0.56 3.25
N CYS A 70 0.37 -0.91 3.92
CA CYS A 70 0.34 -1.71 5.14
C CYS A 70 -0.37 -3.04 4.84
N GLY A 71 0.37 -4.13 4.73
CA GLY A 71 -0.20 -5.42 4.34
C GLY A 71 0.40 -6.61 5.10
N PRO A 72 -0.40 -7.70 5.27
CA PRO A 72 0.08 -8.93 5.87
C PRO A 72 0.87 -9.76 4.87
N GLU A 73 1.71 -10.67 5.41
CA GLU A 73 2.28 -11.77 4.64
C GLU A 73 1.32 -12.97 4.68
N TYR A 74 0.89 -13.43 3.52
CA TYR A 74 0.13 -14.66 3.35
C TYR A 74 0.91 -15.65 2.47
N ASN A 75 1.21 -16.83 3.02
CA ASN A 75 1.94 -17.90 2.30
C ASN A 75 3.25 -17.41 1.65
N GLY A 76 4.00 -16.55 2.34
CA GLY A 76 5.28 -16.02 1.86
C GLY A 76 5.17 -14.93 0.79
N GLY A 77 4.01 -14.28 0.65
CA GLY A 77 3.80 -13.22 -0.33
C GLY A 77 2.73 -12.20 0.06
N PRO A 78 2.40 -11.28 -0.84
CA PRO A 78 1.30 -10.34 -0.66
C PRO A 78 -0.07 -11.03 -0.56
N ALA A 79 -0.97 -10.45 0.21
CA ALA A 79 -2.35 -10.93 0.29
C ALA A 79 -3.05 -10.87 -1.09
N PRO A 80 -3.92 -11.86 -1.42
CA PRO A 80 -4.64 -11.86 -2.70
C PRO A 80 -5.44 -10.58 -2.97
N THR A 81 -6.04 -9.99 -1.94
CA THR A 81 -6.76 -8.71 -2.03
C THR A 81 -5.89 -7.59 -2.60
N LEU A 82 -4.61 -7.49 -2.19
CA LEU A 82 -3.70 -6.49 -2.69
C LEU A 82 -3.38 -6.71 -4.17
N ILE A 83 -3.04 -7.93 -4.55
CA ILE A 83 -2.71 -8.26 -5.94
C ILE A 83 -3.92 -8.04 -6.85
N ASN A 84 -5.11 -8.46 -6.41
CA ASN A 84 -6.35 -8.26 -7.15
C ASN A 84 -6.66 -6.76 -7.36
N ALA A 85 -6.52 -5.94 -6.30
CA ALA A 85 -6.74 -4.50 -6.39
C ALA A 85 -5.76 -3.83 -7.37
N ILE A 86 -4.46 -4.16 -7.28
CA ILE A 86 -3.44 -3.63 -8.21
C ILE A 86 -3.77 -4.02 -9.66
N THR A 87 -4.19 -5.26 -9.89
CA THR A 87 -4.57 -5.72 -11.22
C THR A 87 -5.75 -4.92 -11.77
N TRP A 88 -6.81 -4.74 -10.98
CA TRP A 88 -7.96 -3.94 -11.38
C TRP A 88 -7.60 -2.49 -11.65
N ILE A 89 -6.75 -1.87 -10.83
CA ILE A 89 -6.26 -0.51 -11.05
C ILE A 89 -5.53 -0.42 -12.39
N SER A 90 -4.63 -1.36 -12.66
CA SER A 90 -3.82 -1.38 -13.89
C SER A 90 -4.65 -1.53 -15.16
N VAL A 91 -5.72 -2.36 -15.14
CA VAL A 91 -6.57 -2.58 -16.32
C VAL A 91 -7.67 -1.52 -16.48
N THR A 92 -7.94 -0.72 -15.45
CA THR A 92 -8.97 0.34 -15.47
C THR A 92 -8.39 1.68 -15.88
N THR A 93 -7.13 1.96 -15.55
CA THR A 93 -6.45 3.21 -15.92
C THR A 93 -6.10 3.24 -17.41
N ASN A 94 -6.03 4.42 -18.03
CA ASN A 94 -5.75 4.59 -19.45
C ASN A 94 -4.41 3.97 -19.88
N HIS A 95 -3.42 4.07 -19.01
CA HIS A 95 -2.14 3.40 -19.14
C HIS A 95 -1.86 2.65 -17.85
N TRP A 96 -1.50 1.39 -17.94
CA TRP A 96 -1.39 0.48 -16.80
C TRP A 96 -0.45 0.92 -15.66
N ARG A 97 0.48 1.84 -15.93
CA ARG A 97 1.40 2.41 -14.95
C ARG A 97 0.96 3.77 -14.39
N ASP A 98 -0.05 4.44 -14.95
CA ASP A 98 -0.42 5.81 -14.58
C ASP A 98 -0.66 5.99 -13.07
N ALA A 99 -1.17 4.95 -12.43
CA ALA A 99 -1.44 4.96 -11.00
C ALA A 99 -0.17 4.93 -10.13
N PHE A 100 0.97 4.43 -10.66
CA PHE A 100 2.14 4.06 -9.86
C PHE A 100 3.44 4.73 -10.30
N LEU A 101 3.59 5.01 -11.59
CA LEU A 101 4.83 5.52 -12.19
C LEU A 101 5.29 6.82 -11.50
N ASP A 102 6.59 6.87 -11.17
CA ASP A 102 7.30 8.01 -10.56
C ASP A 102 6.80 8.42 -9.17
N LYS A 103 5.89 7.63 -8.55
CA LYS A 103 5.44 7.87 -7.18
C LYS A 103 6.38 7.25 -6.15
N ILE A 104 6.40 7.83 -4.94
CA ILE A 104 7.28 7.37 -3.86
C ILE A 104 6.50 6.39 -2.97
N GLY A 105 7.06 5.21 -2.71
CA GLY A 105 6.42 4.17 -1.93
C GLY A 105 7.18 3.77 -0.67
N LEU A 106 6.50 3.57 0.45
CA LEU A 106 6.99 2.92 1.66
C LEU A 106 6.14 1.67 1.92
N ILE A 107 6.79 0.57 2.31
CA ILE A 107 6.09 -0.67 2.62
C ILE A 107 6.16 -0.94 4.13
N ALA A 108 5.02 -1.27 4.70
CA ALA A 108 4.86 -1.64 6.10
C ALA A 108 4.11 -2.97 6.22
N THR A 109 4.40 -3.74 7.23
CA THR A 109 3.70 -5.00 7.51
C THR A 109 3.44 -5.18 9.00
N HIS A 110 2.26 -5.71 9.32
CA HIS A 110 2.00 -6.40 10.57
C HIS A 110 1.61 -7.84 10.22
N SER A 111 2.52 -8.77 10.47
CA SER A 111 2.37 -10.18 10.11
C SER A 111 2.48 -11.09 11.33
N GLY A 112 1.80 -12.22 11.30
CA GLY A 112 1.91 -13.25 12.33
C GLY A 112 3.28 -13.95 12.34
N GLY A 113 3.91 -14.06 11.16
CA GLY A 113 5.28 -14.53 10.94
C GLY A 113 6.28 -13.38 10.82
N ASP A 114 7.39 -13.62 10.13
CA ASP A 114 8.45 -12.62 9.96
C ASP A 114 8.05 -11.43 9.07
N GLY A 115 7.25 -11.67 8.03
CA GLY A 115 6.79 -10.63 7.10
C GLY A 115 7.82 -10.21 6.05
N SER A 116 9.02 -10.78 6.05
CA SER A 116 10.10 -10.38 5.14
C SER A 116 9.84 -10.77 3.69
N SER A 117 9.18 -11.90 3.46
CA SER A 117 8.84 -12.33 2.10
C SER A 117 7.81 -11.39 1.44
N PHE A 118 6.80 -10.96 2.19
CA PHE A 118 5.90 -9.90 1.71
C PHE A 118 6.68 -8.63 1.34
N LEU A 119 7.53 -8.15 2.25
CA LEU A 119 8.28 -6.90 2.03
C LEU A 119 9.17 -6.97 0.78
N SER A 120 9.82 -8.11 0.53
CA SER A 120 10.71 -8.28 -0.62
C SER A 120 9.95 -8.48 -1.94
N THR A 121 8.96 -9.35 -1.96
CA THR A 121 8.19 -9.63 -3.20
C THR A 121 7.35 -8.45 -3.62
N PHE A 122 6.71 -7.76 -2.68
CA PHE A 122 5.91 -6.59 -2.99
C PHE A 122 6.77 -5.39 -3.42
N ARG A 123 7.99 -5.25 -2.86
CA ARG A 123 8.97 -4.27 -3.35
C ARG A 123 9.27 -4.46 -4.82
N GLN A 124 9.61 -5.69 -5.25
CA GLN A 124 9.89 -5.98 -6.65
C GLN A 124 8.69 -5.64 -7.55
N GLN A 125 7.48 -5.92 -7.10
CA GLN A 125 6.27 -5.58 -7.87
C GLN A 125 6.08 -4.06 -8.01
N LEU A 126 6.26 -3.30 -6.93
CA LEU A 126 6.16 -1.84 -6.96
C LEU A 126 7.23 -1.22 -7.87
N GLU A 127 8.47 -1.68 -7.77
CA GLU A 127 9.58 -1.24 -8.62
C GLU A 127 9.31 -1.56 -10.10
N PHE A 128 8.75 -2.73 -10.41
CA PHE A 128 8.32 -3.09 -11.77
C PHE A 128 7.25 -2.12 -12.31
N MET A 129 6.35 -1.64 -11.44
CA MET A 129 5.32 -0.67 -11.81
C MET A 129 5.85 0.78 -11.88
N GLY A 130 7.12 1.00 -11.57
CA GLY A 130 7.77 2.31 -11.64
C GLY A 130 7.69 3.15 -10.37
N VAL A 131 7.33 2.54 -9.23
CA VAL A 131 7.37 3.22 -7.92
C VAL A 131 8.81 3.34 -7.43
N VAL A 132 9.21 4.51 -6.95
CA VAL A 132 10.47 4.72 -6.23
C VAL A 132 10.29 4.22 -4.79
N VAL A 133 10.68 2.97 -4.53
CA VAL A 133 10.43 2.34 -3.23
C VAL A 133 11.51 2.74 -2.22
N PHE A 134 11.07 3.34 -1.10
CA PHE A 134 11.97 3.74 -0.02
C PHE A 134 12.75 2.53 0.53
N PRO A 135 14.08 2.65 0.77
CA PRO A 135 14.93 1.51 1.13
C PRO A 135 14.57 0.83 2.45
N ARG A 136 13.99 1.58 3.40
CA ARG A 136 13.59 1.01 4.71
C ARG A 136 12.12 0.66 4.70
N SER A 137 11.77 -0.45 5.34
CA SER A 137 10.39 -0.88 5.57
C SER A 137 10.05 -0.80 7.06
N ILE A 138 8.76 -0.72 7.37
CA ILE A 138 8.25 -0.81 8.75
C ILE A 138 7.75 -2.24 8.94
N LYS A 139 8.31 -2.93 9.94
CA LYS A 139 7.96 -4.33 10.23
C LYS A 139 7.50 -4.46 11.68
N VAL A 140 6.31 -5.04 11.86
CA VAL A 140 5.72 -5.40 13.15
C VAL A 140 5.32 -6.87 13.09
N ASN A 141 5.68 -7.66 14.07
CA ASN A 141 5.34 -9.07 14.21
C ASN A 141 5.45 -9.52 15.68
N LYS A 142 5.27 -10.82 15.93
CA LYS A 142 5.35 -11.38 17.29
C LYS A 142 6.68 -11.10 18.02
N ASN A 143 7.78 -10.99 17.28
CA ASN A 143 9.13 -10.79 17.81
C ASN A 143 9.60 -9.32 17.72
N GLN A 144 8.88 -8.48 17.00
CA GLN A 144 9.23 -7.09 16.76
C GLN A 144 8.01 -6.21 16.95
N ASN A 145 7.86 -5.66 18.14
CA ASN A 145 6.77 -4.74 18.46
C ASN A 145 6.86 -3.41 17.72
N PHE A 146 5.75 -2.70 17.67
CA PHE A 146 5.71 -1.32 17.17
C PHE A 146 6.65 -0.43 17.99
N ASN A 147 7.69 0.07 17.36
CA ASN A 147 8.67 0.98 17.97
C ASN A 147 8.53 2.38 17.37
N GLU A 148 7.85 3.26 18.09
CA GLU A 148 7.51 4.60 17.64
C GLU A 148 8.73 5.44 17.25
N GLU A 149 9.79 5.40 18.05
CA GLU A 149 11.01 6.18 17.77
C GLU A 149 11.70 5.73 16.49
N SER A 150 11.79 4.42 16.28
CA SER A 150 12.36 3.86 15.05
C SER A 150 11.53 4.24 13.83
N ILE A 151 10.21 4.16 13.95
CA ILE A 151 9.27 4.50 12.88
C ILE A 151 9.33 6.00 12.57
N LYS A 152 9.36 6.88 13.56
CA LYS A 152 9.56 8.33 13.37
C LYS A 152 10.85 8.64 12.58
N LYS A 153 11.95 7.93 12.87
CA LYS A 153 13.20 8.09 12.11
C LYS A 153 13.07 7.66 10.65
N ILE A 154 12.32 6.59 10.38
CA ILE A 154 12.03 6.13 9.01
C ILE A 154 11.17 7.17 8.28
N LEU A 155 10.06 7.60 8.89
CA LEU A 155 9.12 8.55 8.30
C LEU A 155 9.79 9.91 8.01
N LYS A 156 10.57 10.45 8.95
CA LYS A 156 11.33 11.70 8.74
C LYS A 156 12.27 11.65 7.52
N ARG A 157 12.82 10.47 7.19
CA ARG A 157 13.65 10.29 6.00
C ARG A 157 12.81 10.11 4.74
N PHE A 158 11.71 9.38 4.85
CA PHE A 158 10.75 9.20 3.76
C PHE A 158 10.15 10.54 3.31
N GLU A 159 9.73 11.37 4.26
CA GLU A 159 9.19 12.73 4.01
C GLU A 159 10.13 13.65 3.22
N LYS A 160 11.45 13.45 3.33
CA LYS A 160 12.44 14.25 2.59
C LYS A 160 12.49 13.97 1.08
N LEU A 161 11.79 12.93 0.61
CA LEU A 161 11.73 12.59 -0.81
C LEU A 161 10.65 13.41 -1.55
N PHE A 162 9.80 14.11 -0.84
CA PHE A 162 8.74 14.96 -1.36
C PHE A 162 9.13 16.43 -1.36
#